data_ee536097fd942cfadd1404f3b1da4cf9
#
_entry.id   ee536097fd942cfadd1404f3b1da4cf9
#
_cell.length_a   1.000
_cell.length_b   1.000
_cell.length_c   1.000
_cell.angle_alpha   90.00
_cell.angle_beta   90.00
_cell.angle_gamma   90.00
#
_symmetry.space_group_name_H-M   'P 1'
#
loop_
_entity.id
_entity.type
_entity.pdbx_description
1 polymer ?
#
loop_
_entity_poly.entity_id
_entity_poly.type
_entity_poly.pdbx_seq_one_letter_code
_entity_poly.pdbx_strand_id
1 'polypeptide(L)'
;SQLWVVTRALENIKEIEKVNSISNIPKILSNDGFLEIEDLQKGRELSEHTTEDIANYVNANSTIKNRMVSTHEDYFNIIIQPSPNVSHDILRHRVVQVGDSLLSMNYEIHYGGTAYITGSVPTMIKNDISTLIIIGLGLMCGILVLNIRNIFSVFLIFSIIIQSLIVMAGVMGWITYYTGSKYFYFTIINSSM
;
A
#
# COMPACT_ATOMS: atom_id res chain seq x y z
N SER A 1 -5.92 16.88 18.59
CA SER A 1 -5.21 16.86 17.30
C SER A 1 -5.65 15.66 16.47
N GLN A 2 -5.95 15.88 15.18
CA GLN A 2 -6.32 14.77 14.28
C GLN A 2 -5.12 13.86 14.01
N LEU A 3 -3.92 14.41 13.97
CA LEU A 3 -2.68 13.65 13.82
C LEU A 3 -2.54 12.56 14.89
N TRP A 4 -2.89 12.86 16.13
CA TRP A 4 -2.88 11.89 17.23
C TRP A 4 -3.84 10.72 16.97
N VAL A 5 -5.09 11.02 16.50
CA VAL A 5 -6.10 10.00 16.21
C VAL A 5 -5.62 9.05 15.11
N VAL A 6 -5.06 9.61 14.03
CA VAL A 6 -4.53 8.82 12.92
C VAL A 6 -3.34 7.98 13.35
N THR A 7 -2.41 8.55 14.12
CA THR A 7 -1.25 7.82 14.64
C THR A 7 -1.69 6.61 15.45
N ARG A 8 -2.65 6.78 16.37
CA ARG A 8 -3.17 5.69 17.20
C ARG A 8 -3.96 4.65 16.39
N ALA A 9 -4.69 5.09 15.36
CA ALA A 9 -5.38 4.17 14.46
C ALA A 9 -4.38 3.32 13.64
N LEU A 10 -3.29 3.91 13.18
CA LEU A 10 -2.23 3.21 12.47
C LEU A 10 -1.45 2.24 13.37
N GLU A 11 -1.18 2.60 14.63
CA GLU A 11 -0.52 1.71 15.60
C GLU A 11 -1.33 0.44 15.90
N ASN A 12 -2.65 0.49 15.75
CA ASN A 12 -3.53 -0.67 15.96
C ASN A 12 -3.56 -1.64 14.76
N ILE A 13 -2.88 -1.34 13.67
CA ILE A 13 -2.81 -2.21 12.49
C ILE A 13 -1.73 -3.29 12.72
N LYS A 14 -2.12 -4.56 12.68
CA LYS A 14 -1.21 -5.70 12.93
C LYS A 14 -0.02 -5.79 11.97
N GLU A 15 -0.20 -5.28 10.77
CA GLU A 15 0.79 -5.26 9.70
C GLU A 15 1.87 -4.19 9.91
N ILE A 16 1.73 -3.33 10.93
CA ILE A 16 2.65 -2.26 11.26
C ILE A 16 3.43 -2.64 12.53
N GLU A 17 4.74 -2.56 12.45
CA GLU A 17 5.64 -2.77 13.59
C GLU A 17 5.78 -1.50 14.42
N LYS A 18 5.95 -0.36 13.73
CA LYS A 18 6.16 0.93 14.40
C LYS A 18 5.61 2.09 13.56
N VAL A 19 4.98 3.04 14.25
CA VAL A 19 4.56 4.32 13.67
C VAL A 19 5.36 5.42 14.35
N ASN A 20 5.96 6.31 13.58
CA ASN A 20 6.63 7.50 14.10
C ASN A 20 5.92 8.73 13.53
N SER A 21 5.40 9.55 14.39
CA SER A 21 4.79 10.85 14.06
C SER A 21 5.16 11.87 15.14
N ILE A 22 4.90 13.14 14.91
CA ILE A 22 5.13 14.19 15.92
C ILE A 22 4.38 13.89 17.22
N SER A 23 3.21 13.23 17.12
CA SER A 23 2.37 12.97 18.31
C SER A 23 2.93 11.89 19.26
N ASN A 24 3.76 10.96 18.76
CA ASN A 24 4.31 9.85 19.54
C ASN A 24 5.85 9.87 19.64
N ILE A 25 6.47 11.03 19.35
CA ILE A 25 7.92 11.16 19.59
C ILE A 25 8.18 11.15 21.08
N PRO A 26 9.12 10.31 21.58
CA PRO A 26 9.50 10.29 22.96
C PRO A 26 10.24 11.59 23.34
N LYS A 27 9.72 12.31 24.33
CA LYS A 27 10.40 13.41 25.00
C LYS A 27 11.20 12.83 26.16
N ILE A 28 12.51 13.01 26.13
CA ILE A 28 13.39 12.60 27.22
C ILE A 28 13.50 13.76 28.19
N LEU A 29 12.97 13.59 29.36
CA LEU A 29 13.07 14.53 30.47
C LEU A 29 14.08 13.99 31.48
N SER A 30 15.01 14.84 31.91
CA SER A 30 15.91 14.55 33.04
C SER A 30 15.37 15.23 34.28
N ASN A 31 14.82 14.47 35.19
CA ASN A 31 14.30 14.96 36.46
C ASN A 31 15.03 14.25 37.60
N ASP A 32 15.70 14.97 38.45
CA ASP A 32 16.40 14.48 39.66
C ASP A 32 17.29 13.24 39.47
N GLY A 33 17.98 13.15 38.31
CA GLY A 33 18.87 12.03 38.02
C GLY A 33 18.17 10.79 37.40
N PHE A 34 16.87 10.84 37.20
CA PHE A 34 16.10 9.83 36.45
C PHE A 34 15.75 10.34 35.06
N LEU A 35 15.86 9.45 34.07
CA LEU A 35 15.42 9.71 32.72
C LEU A 35 13.96 9.26 32.60
N GLU A 36 13.06 10.20 32.42
CA GLU A 36 11.65 9.94 32.15
C GLU A 36 11.40 10.07 30.67
N ILE A 37 10.80 9.02 30.07
CA ILE A 37 10.48 8.99 28.65
C ILE A 37 8.95 9.06 28.54
N GLU A 38 8.46 10.15 27.98
CA GLU A 38 7.03 10.36 27.73
C GLU A 38 6.78 10.71 26.27
N ASP A 39 5.59 10.36 25.75
CA ASP A 39 5.17 10.82 24.43
C ASP A 39 5.00 12.35 24.42
N LEU A 40 5.44 12.99 23.36
CA LEU A 40 5.36 14.45 23.22
C LEU A 40 3.92 14.97 23.32
N GLN A 41 2.95 14.16 22.86
CA GLN A 41 1.52 14.43 23.02
C GLN A 41 0.84 13.31 23.79
N LYS A 42 0.35 13.61 25.01
CA LYS A 42 -0.30 12.65 25.92
C LYS A 42 -1.77 12.34 25.57
N GLY A 43 -2.45 13.20 24.82
CA GLY A 43 -3.89 13.06 24.55
C GLY A 43 -4.36 13.72 23.26
N ARG A 44 -5.66 13.55 22.95
CA ARG A 44 -6.28 14.10 21.74
C ARG A 44 -6.39 15.62 21.75
N GLU A 45 -6.62 16.20 22.92
CA GLU A 45 -6.79 17.64 23.10
C GLU A 45 -5.43 18.32 23.31
N LEU A 46 -5.23 19.41 22.60
CA LEU A 46 -4.05 20.25 22.70
C LEU A 46 -4.48 21.59 23.32
N SER A 47 -3.86 21.97 24.44
CA SER A 47 -3.92 23.34 24.92
C SER A 47 -2.93 24.22 24.16
N GLU A 48 -3.10 25.54 24.18
CA GLU A 48 -2.13 26.48 23.57
C GLU A 48 -0.72 26.23 24.10
N HIS A 49 -0.58 26.09 25.40
CA HIS A 49 0.73 25.84 26.06
C HIS A 49 1.37 24.53 25.58
N THR A 50 0.57 23.46 25.41
CA THR A 50 1.07 22.17 24.88
C THR A 50 1.51 22.30 23.46
N THR A 51 0.84 23.11 22.66
CA THR A 51 1.19 23.32 21.23
C THR A 51 2.50 24.08 21.11
N GLU A 52 2.72 25.11 21.94
CA GLU A 52 4.00 25.85 21.99
C GLU A 52 5.15 24.96 22.45
N ASP A 53 4.94 24.14 23.47
CA ASP A 53 5.95 23.20 23.95
C ASP A 53 6.36 22.18 22.88
N ILE A 54 5.39 21.66 22.12
CA ILE A 54 5.65 20.76 21.00
C ILE A 54 6.45 21.48 19.92
N ALA A 55 6.04 22.69 19.52
CA ALA A 55 6.72 23.47 18.50
C ALA A 55 8.17 23.80 18.92
N ASN A 56 8.37 24.21 20.17
CA ASN A 56 9.71 24.51 20.70
C ASN A 56 10.60 23.27 20.73
N TYR A 57 10.06 22.12 21.15
CA TYR A 57 10.81 20.86 21.18
C TYR A 57 11.21 20.40 19.77
N VAL A 58 10.28 20.46 18.80
CA VAL A 58 10.56 20.10 17.41
C VAL A 58 11.58 21.06 16.79
N ASN A 59 11.47 22.37 17.02
CA ASN A 59 12.40 23.37 16.50
C ASN A 59 13.80 23.24 17.11
N ALA A 60 13.91 22.86 18.38
CA ALA A 60 15.18 22.63 19.06
C ALA A 60 15.91 21.37 18.53
N ASN A 61 15.17 20.41 17.94
CA ASN A 61 15.70 19.15 17.46
C ASN A 61 15.69 19.10 15.93
N SER A 62 16.75 19.56 15.28
CA SER A 62 16.87 19.61 13.82
C SER A 62 16.61 18.25 13.12
N THR A 63 17.02 17.14 13.73
CA THR A 63 16.79 15.80 13.20
C THR A 63 15.31 15.46 13.16
N ILE A 64 14.55 15.81 14.19
CA ILE A 64 13.10 15.59 14.24
C ILE A 64 12.41 16.52 13.26
N LYS A 65 12.76 17.80 13.28
CA LYS A 65 12.20 18.81 12.36
C LYS A 65 12.35 18.37 10.91
N ASN A 66 13.55 18.03 10.48
CA ASN A 66 13.84 17.66 9.09
C ASN A 66 13.18 16.35 8.63
N ARG A 67 12.81 15.46 9.56
CA ARG A 67 12.16 14.18 9.22
C ARG A 67 10.65 14.23 9.27
N MET A 68 10.08 15.02 10.17
CA MET A 68 8.65 15.02 10.48
C MET A 68 7.90 16.23 9.93
N VAL A 69 8.61 17.31 9.61
CA VAL A 69 8.01 18.55 9.11
C VAL A 69 8.69 18.93 7.80
N SER A 70 7.90 19.41 6.84
CA SER A 70 8.46 19.96 5.59
C SER A 70 9.20 21.28 5.84
N THR A 71 10.05 21.65 4.89
CA THR A 71 10.84 22.90 4.97
C THR A 71 9.96 24.16 5.08
N HIS A 72 8.76 24.11 4.47
CA HIS A 72 7.80 25.22 4.53
C HIS A 72 6.73 25.06 5.63
N GLU A 73 6.84 24.02 6.45
CA GLU A 73 5.90 23.68 7.53
C GLU A 73 4.46 23.38 7.06
N ASP A 74 4.28 23.10 5.75
CA ASP A 74 2.99 22.80 5.14
C ASP A 74 2.55 21.35 5.30
N TYR A 75 3.52 20.43 5.50
CA TYR A 75 3.28 18.99 5.60
C TYR A 75 3.90 18.37 6.83
N PHE A 76 3.17 17.41 7.42
CA PHE A 76 3.65 16.55 8.48
C PHE A 76 3.83 15.12 7.97
N ASN A 77 4.95 14.52 8.28
CA ASN A 77 5.23 13.15 7.91
C ASN A 77 4.85 12.17 9.03
N ILE A 78 4.15 11.10 8.65
CA ILE A 78 3.96 9.91 9.48
C ILE A 78 4.80 8.81 8.84
N ILE A 79 5.80 8.32 9.56
CA ILE A 79 6.68 7.26 9.08
C ILE A 79 6.20 5.93 9.64
N ILE A 80 5.84 5.00 8.73
CA ILE A 80 5.32 3.70 9.07
C ILE A 80 6.38 2.64 8.75
N GLN A 81 6.73 1.83 9.74
CA GLN A 81 7.60 0.68 9.57
C GLN A 81 6.73 -0.58 9.50
N PRO A 82 6.77 -1.30 8.37
CA PRO A 82 6.01 -2.55 8.24
C PRO A 82 6.60 -3.67 9.11
N SER A 83 5.74 -4.56 9.58
CA SER A 83 6.17 -5.79 10.26
C SER A 83 6.92 -6.73 9.28
N PRO A 84 7.87 -7.53 9.76
CA PRO A 84 8.55 -8.51 8.93
C PRO A 84 7.57 -9.50 8.28
N ASN A 85 7.80 -9.85 7.01
CA ASN A 85 7.00 -10.83 6.25
C ASN A 85 5.54 -10.45 5.96
N VAL A 86 5.18 -9.18 6.03
CA VAL A 86 3.86 -8.70 5.66
C VAL A 86 3.78 -8.41 4.17
N SER A 87 2.63 -8.74 3.55
CA SER A 87 2.35 -8.33 2.17
C SER A 87 2.18 -6.81 2.10
N HIS A 88 3.02 -6.16 1.29
CA HIS A 88 2.97 -4.71 1.09
C HIS A 88 1.65 -4.23 0.48
N ASP A 89 0.96 -5.08 -0.30
CA ASP A 89 -0.35 -4.75 -0.86
C ASP A 89 -1.42 -4.66 0.24
N ILE A 90 -1.46 -5.61 1.17
CA ILE A 90 -2.37 -5.59 2.31
C ILE A 90 -2.09 -4.37 3.20
N LEU A 91 -0.80 -4.12 3.51
CA LEU A 91 -0.38 -2.96 4.29
C LEU A 91 -0.85 -1.67 3.63
N ARG A 92 -0.59 -1.51 2.32
CA ARG A 92 -0.99 -0.34 1.53
C ARG A 92 -2.50 -0.10 1.64
N HIS A 93 -3.32 -1.14 1.39
CA HIS A 93 -4.77 -1.03 1.48
C HIS A 93 -5.25 -0.59 2.87
N ARG A 94 -4.68 -1.15 3.93
CA ARG A 94 -5.03 -0.79 5.31
C ARG A 94 -4.66 0.65 5.63
N VAL A 95 -3.44 1.08 5.29
CA VAL A 95 -2.96 2.44 5.55
C VAL A 95 -3.79 3.47 4.78
N VAL A 96 -4.06 3.23 3.49
CA VAL A 96 -4.88 4.12 2.66
C VAL A 96 -6.31 4.18 3.21
N GLN A 97 -6.90 3.06 3.59
CA GLN A 97 -8.24 3.03 4.18
C GLN A 97 -8.35 3.87 5.45
N VAL A 98 -7.36 3.77 6.35
CA VAL A 98 -7.32 4.57 7.59
C VAL A 98 -7.11 6.05 7.28
N GLY A 99 -6.16 6.38 6.40
CA GLY A 99 -5.89 7.76 6.01
C GLY A 99 -7.11 8.42 5.37
N ASP A 100 -7.70 7.78 4.37
CA ASP A 100 -8.86 8.32 3.66
C ASP A 100 -10.09 8.45 4.56
N SER A 101 -10.30 7.51 5.50
CA SER A 101 -11.44 7.58 6.41
C SER A 101 -11.34 8.67 7.47
N LEU A 102 -10.13 9.01 7.91
CA LEU A 102 -9.91 9.92 9.03
C LEU A 102 -9.48 11.33 8.60
N LEU A 103 -8.84 11.48 7.44
CA LEU A 103 -8.22 12.73 7.02
C LEU A 103 -8.77 13.32 5.72
N SER A 104 -9.32 12.52 4.80
CA SER A 104 -9.64 12.94 3.43
C SER A 104 -10.60 14.13 3.31
N MET A 105 -11.40 14.39 4.34
CA MET A 105 -12.34 15.53 4.32
C MET A 105 -11.69 16.90 4.54
N ASN A 106 -10.54 16.95 5.22
CA ASN A 106 -9.95 18.21 5.67
C ASN A 106 -8.48 18.41 5.31
N TYR A 107 -7.82 17.35 4.80
CA TYR A 107 -6.38 17.37 4.55
C TYR A 107 -6.05 16.66 3.23
N GLU A 108 -5.07 17.19 2.52
CA GLU A 108 -4.47 16.52 1.39
C GLU A 108 -3.47 15.46 1.88
N ILE A 109 -3.63 14.22 1.41
CA ILE A 109 -2.83 13.09 1.86
C ILE A 109 -1.97 12.61 0.71
N HIS A 110 -0.67 12.52 0.95
CA HIS A 110 0.29 11.94 0.03
C HIS A 110 0.88 10.67 0.61
N TYR A 111 0.76 9.57 -0.13
CA TYR A 111 1.33 8.29 0.24
C TYR A 111 2.61 8.04 -0.53
N GLY A 112 3.66 7.57 0.15
CA GLY A 112 4.95 7.31 -0.46
C GLY A 112 5.76 6.24 0.26
N GLY A 113 6.94 5.97 -0.28
CA GLY A 113 7.85 5.00 0.28
C GLY A 113 7.85 3.65 -0.41
N THR A 114 8.91 2.86 -0.17
CA THR A 114 9.14 1.59 -0.86
C THR A 114 8.01 0.60 -0.68
N ALA A 115 7.47 0.47 0.52
CA ALA A 115 6.37 -0.46 0.82
C ALA A 115 5.08 -0.07 0.06
N TYR A 116 4.77 1.23 -0.07
CA TYR A 116 3.62 1.71 -0.83
C TYR A 116 3.76 1.44 -2.32
N ILE A 117 4.94 1.74 -2.90
CA ILE A 117 5.23 1.50 -4.32
C ILE A 117 5.17 0.00 -4.61
N THR A 118 5.87 -0.82 -3.82
CA THR A 118 5.89 -2.28 -4.01
C THR A 118 4.50 -2.89 -3.86
N GLY A 119 3.68 -2.39 -2.94
CA GLY A 119 2.29 -2.83 -2.76
C GLY A 119 1.35 -2.38 -3.89
N SER A 120 1.68 -1.34 -4.67
CA SER A 120 0.87 -0.90 -5.81
C SER A 120 1.18 -1.65 -7.11
N VAL A 121 2.40 -2.20 -7.24
CA VAL A 121 2.89 -2.88 -8.45
C VAL A 121 1.97 -4.03 -8.90
N PRO A 122 1.52 -4.97 -8.04
CA PRO A 122 0.64 -6.04 -8.47
C PRO A 122 -0.67 -5.55 -9.11
N THR A 123 -1.27 -4.52 -8.53
CA THR A 123 -2.52 -3.93 -9.04
C THR A 123 -2.30 -3.22 -10.38
N MET A 124 -1.22 -2.47 -10.53
CA MET A 124 -0.86 -1.80 -11.78
C MET A 124 -0.59 -2.81 -12.88
N ILE A 125 0.24 -3.82 -12.62
CA ILE A 125 0.54 -4.90 -13.58
C ILE A 125 -0.73 -5.63 -14.00
N LYS A 126 -1.63 -5.95 -13.07
CA LYS A 126 -2.90 -6.62 -13.38
C LYS A 126 -3.75 -5.81 -14.35
N ASN A 127 -3.88 -4.50 -14.12
CA ASN A 127 -4.63 -3.62 -14.99
C ASN A 127 -4.00 -3.48 -16.38
N ASP A 128 -2.69 -3.33 -16.45
CA ASP A 128 -1.95 -3.23 -17.71
C ASP A 128 -2.05 -4.51 -18.53
N ILE A 129 -1.82 -5.67 -17.89
CA ILE A 129 -1.96 -6.98 -18.54
C ILE A 129 -3.40 -7.18 -19.04
N SER A 130 -4.41 -6.87 -18.25
CA SER A 130 -5.81 -7.00 -18.66
C SER A 130 -6.12 -6.15 -19.89
N THR A 131 -5.66 -4.91 -19.90
CA THR A 131 -5.83 -3.98 -21.01
C THR A 131 -5.12 -4.48 -22.27
N LEU A 132 -3.86 -4.93 -22.14
CA LEU A 132 -3.08 -5.48 -23.24
C LEU A 132 -3.72 -6.75 -23.85
N ILE A 133 -4.26 -7.64 -22.98
CA ILE A 133 -4.97 -8.85 -23.43
C ILE A 133 -6.20 -8.47 -24.24
N ILE A 134 -7.01 -7.53 -23.76
CA ILE A 134 -8.23 -7.10 -24.46
C ILE A 134 -7.89 -6.49 -25.83
N ILE A 135 -6.91 -5.58 -25.87
CA ILE A 135 -6.47 -4.94 -27.10
C ILE A 135 -5.88 -5.98 -28.06
N GLY A 136 -5.01 -6.86 -27.56
CA GLY A 136 -4.38 -7.92 -28.36
C GLY A 136 -5.39 -8.90 -28.97
N LEU A 137 -6.37 -9.36 -28.17
CA LEU A 137 -7.46 -10.19 -28.64
C LEU A 137 -8.32 -9.48 -29.67
N GLY A 138 -8.65 -8.20 -29.45
CA GLY A 138 -9.43 -7.41 -30.40
C GLY A 138 -8.72 -7.25 -31.74
N LEU A 139 -7.42 -6.95 -31.72
CA LEU A 139 -6.60 -6.82 -32.92
C LEU A 139 -6.47 -8.16 -33.65
N MET A 140 -6.21 -9.24 -32.92
CA MET A 140 -6.15 -10.60 -33.48
C MET A 140 -7.48 -10.99 -34.13
N CYS A 141 -8.60 -10.71 -33.49
CA CYS A 141 -9.93 -10.93 -34.02
C CYS A 141 -10.15 -10.15 -35.33
N GLY A 142 -9.79 -8.86 -35.33
CA GLY A 142 -9.90 -8.02 -36.52
C GLY A 142 -9.10 -8.56 -37.70
N ILE A 143 -7.85 -8.94 -37.50
CA ILE A 143 -7.00 -9.53 -38.56
C ILE A 143 -7.59 -10.85 -39.06
N LEU A 144 -8.06 -11.72 -38.16
CA LEU A 144 -8.65 -13.00 -38.56
C LEU A 144 -9.93 -12.80 -39.39
N VAL A 145 -10.80 -11.88 -39.00
CA VAL A 145 -12.03 -11.57 -39.76
C VAL A 145 -11.70 -11.06 -41.15
N LEU A 146 -10.71 -10.16 -41.28
CA LEU A 146 -10.29 -9.63 -42.57
C LEU A 146 -9.70 -10.70 -43.50
N ASN A 147 -8.91 -11.65 -42.95
CA ASN A 147 -8.26 -12.68 -43.73
C ASN A 147 -9.21 -13.83 -44.13
N ILE A 148 -10.00 -14.31 -43.19
CA ILE A 148 -10.80 -15.53 -43.36
C ILE A 148 -12.16 -15.22 -44.00
N ARG A 149 -12.66 -13.99 -43.92
CA ARG A 149 -13.96 -13.53 -44.43
C ARG A 149 -15.18 -14.38 -44.01
N ASN A 150 -15.00 -15.29 -43.06
CA ASN A 150 -16.04 -16.17 -42.53
C ASN A 150 -16.02 -16.11 -41.01
N ILE A 151 -17.03 -15.46 -40.41
CA ILE A 151 -17.14 -15.27 -38.95
C ILE A 151 -17.19 -16.61 -38.22
N PHE A 152 -17.83 -17.63 -38.79
CA PHE A 152 -17.92 -18.93 -38.13
C PHE A 152 -16.55 -19.59 -37.96
N SER A 153 -15.69 -19.52 -39.00
CA SER A 153 -14.33 -20.04 -38.93
C SER A 153 -13.47 -19.29 -37.89
N VAL A 154 -13.65 -17.97 -37.77
CA VAL A 154 -12.97 -17.17 -36.77
C VAL A 154 -13.38 -17.60 -35.34
N PHE A 155 -14.69 -17.81 -35.12
CA PHE A 155 -15.20 -18.29 -33.83
C PHE A 155 -14.64 -19.69 -33.49
N LEU A 156 -14.51 -20.58 -34.45
CA LEU A 156 -13.95 -21.91 -34.25
C LEU A 156 -12.46 -21.84 -33.84
N ILE A 157 -11.68 -20.99 -34.49
CA ILE A 157 -10.26 -20.76 -34.11
C ILE A 157 -10.14 -20.21 -32.68
N PHE A 158 -10.95 -19.21 -32.31
CA PHE A 158 -10.98 -18.68 -30.98
C PHE A 158 -11.35 -19.73 -29.93
N SER A 159 -12.34 -20.59 -30.24
CA SER A 159 -12.73 -21.68 -29.35
C SER A 159 -11.57 -22.65 -29.07
N ILE A 160 -10.80 -23.00 -30.12
CA ILE A 160 -9.62 -23.87 -29.97
C ILE A 160 -8.54 -23.18 -29.08
N ILE A 161 -8.28 -21.88 -29.27
CA ILE A 161 -7.32 -21.14 -28.50
C ILE A 161 -7.73 -21.10 -27.04
N ILE A 162 -8.98 -20.76 -26.71
CA ILE A 162 -9.51 -20.72 -25.36
C ILE A 162 -9.42 -22.11 -24.71
N GLN A 163 -9.80 -23.17 -25.44
CA GLN A 163 -9.72 -24.53 -24.94
C GLN A 163 -8.27 -24.94 -24.62
N SER A 164 -7.33 -24.57 -25.49
CA SER A 164 -5.88 -24.79 -25.24
C SER A 164 -5.38 -24.09 -23.97
N LEU A 165 -5.80 -22.84 -23.74
CA LEU A 165 -5.43 -22.10 -22.53
C LEU A 165 -6.01 -22.74 -21.26
N ILE A 166 -7.27 -23.21 -21.31
CA ILE A 166 -7.90 -23.90 -20.18
C ILE A 166 -7.17 -25.21 -19.88
N VAL A 167 -6.82 -26.00 -20.89
CA VAL A 167 -6.07 -27.24 -20.71
C VAL A 167 -4.70 -26.97 -20.11
N MET A 168 -3.98 -25.96 -20.63
CA MET A 168 -2.66 -25.57 -20.11
C MET A 168 -2.74 -25.15 -18.63
N ALA A 169 -3.72 -24.31 -18.28
CA ALA A 169 -3.94 -23.88 -16.91
C ALA A 169 -4.33 -25.05 -15.99
N GLY A 170 -5.17 -25.96 -16.48
CA GLY A 170 -5.55 -27.17 -15.77
C GLY A 170 -4.37 -28.10 -15.48
N VAL A 171 -3.53 -28.35 -16.48
CA VAL A 171 -2.32 -29.16 -16.33
C VAL A 171 -1.34 -28.51 -15.32
N MET A 172 -1.12 -27.20 -15.41
CA MET A 172 -0.29 -26.47 -14.44
C MET A 172 -0.83 -26.59 -13.01
N GLY A 173 -2.13 -26.40 -12.83
CA GLY A 173 -2.80 -26.56 -11.53
C GLY A 173 -2.65 -27.98 -11.00
N TRP A 174 -2.77 -28.98 -11.84
CA TRP A 174 -2.63 -30.39 -11.47
C TRP A 174 -1.20 -30.74 -11.04
N ILE A 175 -0.20 -30.27 -11.80
CA ILE A 175 1.22 -30.43 -11.45
C ILE A 175 1.53 -29.77 -10.10
N THR A 176 1.03 -28.56 -9.87
CA THR A 176 1.21 -27.84 -8.60
C THR A 176 0.61 -28.61 -7.42
N TYR A 177 -0.57 -29.19 -7.61
CA TYR A 177 -1.24 -30.01 -6.59
C TYR A 177 -0.43 -31.26 -6.22
N TYR A 178 0.09 -31.98 -7.22
CA TYR A 178 0.84 -33.23 -6.99
C TYR A 178 2.26 -33.02 -6.49
N THR A 179 2.95 -31.99 -6.97
CA THR A 179 4.37 -31.75 -6.61
C THR A 179 4.52 -30.91 -5.35
N GLY A 180 3.47 -30.27 -4.85
CA GLY A 180 3.52 -29.36 -3.70
C GLY A 180 4.47 -28.16 -3.93
N SER A 181 4.94 -27.99 -5.16
CA SER A 181 5.95 -27.00 -5.52
C SER A 181 5.31 -25.64 -5.73
N LYS A 182 5.71 -24.66 -4.91
CA LYS A 182 5.26 -23.26 -5.02
C LYS A 182 5.78 -22.54 -6.28
N TYR A 183 6.63 -23.15 -7.07
CA TYR A 183 7.26 -22.53 -8.26
C TYR A 183 6.33 -22.39 -9.46
N PHE A 184 5.19 -23.07 -9.50
CA PHE A 184 4.20 -23.03 -10.57
C PHE A 184 2.95 -22.23 -10.22
N TYR A 185 2.96 -21.39 -9.20
CA TYR A 185 1.84 -20.50 -8.93
C TYR A 185 1.69 -19.49 -10.08
N PHE A 186 0.64 -19.63 -10.84
CA PHE A 186 0.19 -18.59 -11.75
C PHE A 186 -0.29 -17.42 -10.89
N THR A 187 0.60 -16.46 -10.65
CA THR A 187 0.41 -15.30 -9.75
C THR A 187 -0.85 -14.50 -10.08
N ILE A 188 -1.37 -14.63 -11.31
CA ILE A 188 -2.58 -13.95 -11.79
C ILE A 188 -3.86 -14.52 -11.15
N ILE A 189 -3.90 -15.82 -10.84
CA ILE A 189 -5.11 -16.46 -10.26
C ILE A 189 -5.14 -16.27 -8.74
N ASN A 190 -4.00 -16.21 -8.09
CA ASN A 190 -3.91 -16.15 -6.64
C ASN A 190 -4.02 -14.73 -6.06
N SER A 191 -4.02 -13.69 -6.89
CA SER A 191 -4.25 -12.30 -6.44
C SER A 191 -5.73 -11.90 -6.44
N SER A 192 -6.64 -12.83 -6.72
CA SER A 192 -8.09 -12.59 -6.76
C SER A 192 -8.87 -13.28 -5.63
N MET A 193 -8.17 -13.89 -4.64
CA MET A 193 -8.79 -14.39 -3.41
C MET A 193 -8.40 -13.53 -2.21
#